data_d28de6fed21548230bbd1e3851b3ee43
#
_entry.id   d28de6fed21548230bbd1e3851b3ee43
#
_cell.length_a   1.000
_cell.length_b   1.000
_cell.length_c   1.000
_cell.angle_alpha   90.00
_cell.angle_beta   90.00
_cell.angle_gamma   90.00
#
_symmetry.space_group_name_H-M   'P 1'
#
loop_
_entity.id
_entity.type
_entity.pdbx_description
1 polymer ?
#
loop_
_entity_poly.entity_id
_entity_poly.type
_entity_poly.pdbx_seq_one_letter_code
_entity_poly.pdbx_strand_id
1 'polypeptide(L)'
;MKKLYFLGPKGTYSESACLKIKKLLPDCEMEAVSTIAKIVDLVDNSDDIAILPIENSIEGIVRSTIDNIYKSDVKIQMQLDVKIEHCLISKTNDIKNISHILSHPQALAQCQKYILNNFDKQIDLIETSSTALAGYSLKEKDESYAAIVSPNLANELNYNIIDKNIGDIKENKTRFIVISKKNLHLGKNQRTTFAFNTKNEPGALLKILSIINKHNLNLIYLESRPSKEVFGEYNFFCDIDKGSQEIKDALFEIEKECNFYKLLGSYPVG
;
A
#
# COMPACT_ATOMS: atom_id res chain seq x y z
N MET A 1 -20.89 -15.54 3.70
CA MET A 1 -19.45 -15.56 4.09
C MET A 1 -18.93 -14.16 3.80
N LYS A 2 -18.14 -13.55 4.69
CA LYS A 2 -17.57 -12.21 4.47
C LYS A 2 -16.53 -12.25 3.37
N LYS A 3 -16.45 -11.19 2.58
CA LYS A 3 -15.39 -11.00 1.59
C LYS A 3 -14.19 -10.28 2.22
N LEU A 4 -13.01 -10.65 1.75
CA LEU A 4 -11.75 -9.94 2.01
C LEU A 4 -11.20 -9.46 0.66
N TYR A 5 -11.49 -8.21 0.34
CA TYR A 5 -11.12 -7.60 -0.93
C TYR A 5 -9.66 -7.16 -0.93
N PHE A 6 -9.02 -7.28 -2.08
CA PHE A 6 -7.67 -6.74 -2.33
C PHE A 6 -7.56 -6.16 -3.73
N LEU A 7 -6.59 -5.26 -3.93
CA LEU A 7 -6.32 -4.68 -5.24
C LEU A 7 -5.69 -5.74 -6.15
N GLY A 8 -6.45 -6.13 -7.17
CA GLY A 8 -6.02 -7.13 -8.15
C GLY A 8 -4.99 -6.62 -9.17
N PRO A 9 -4.56 -7.49 -10.06
CA PRO A 9 -4.94 -8.90 -10.22
C PRO A 9 -4.31 -9.83 -9.15
N LYS A 10 -4.59 -11.14 -9.24
CA LYS A 10 -3.84 -12.17 -8.49
C LYS A 10 -2.36 -12.13 -8.87
N GLY A 11 -1.48 -12.66 -8.02
CA GLY A 11 -0.02 -12.62 -8.20
C GLY A 11 0.65 -11.31 -7.76
N THR A 12 -0.12 -10.31 -7.27
CA THR A 12 0.39 -9.03 -6.80
C THR A 12 0.81 -9.06 -5.32
N TYR A 13 1.54 -8.02 -4.86
CA TYR A 13 1.84 -7.83 -3.45
C TYR A 13 0.58 -7.57 -2.60
N SER A 14 -0.48 -7.03 -3.20
CA SER A 14 -1.79 -6.88 -2.53
C SER A 14 -2.40 -8.24 -2.21
N GLU A 15 -2.29 -9.23 -3.10
CA GLU A 15 -2.69 -10.61 -2.79
C GLU A 15 -1.80 -11.21 -1.70
N SER A 16 -0.49 -11.01 -1.76
CA SER A 16 0.45 -11.49 -0.72
C SER A 16 0.09 -10.93 0.66
N ALA A 17 -0.27 -9.65 0.73
CA ALA A 17 -0.77 -9.01 1.95
C ALA A 17 -2.11 -9.63 2.39
N CYS A 18 -3.03 -9.85 1.44
CA CYS A 18 -4.33 -10.46 1.67
C CYS A 18 -4.21 -11.88 2.24
N LEU A 19 -3.30 -12.70 1.72
CA LEU A 19 -3.02 -14.05 2.23
C LEU A 19 -2.52 -14.06 3.69
N LYS A 20 -1.76 -13.04 4.10
CA LYS A 20 -1.35 -12.91 5.52
C LYS A 20 -2.54 -12.59 6.40
N ILE A 21 -3.42 -11.67 5.99
CA ILE A 21 -4.64 -11.33 6.72
C ILE A 21 -5.65 -12.47 6.73
N LYS A 22 -5.77 -13.24 5.65
CA LYS A 22 -6.61 -14.44 5.59
C LYS A 22 -6.29 -15.46 6.69
N LYS A 23 -5.03 -15.55 7.14
CA LYS A 23 -4.64 -16.41 8.26
C LYS A 23 -5.23 -15.95 9.60
N LEU A 24 -5.45 -14.63 9.77
CA LEU A 24 -6.08 -14.04 10.95
C LEU A 24 -7.61 -14.09 10.86
N LEU A 25 -8.15 -14.10 9.64
CA LEU A 25 -9.58 -14.07 9.33
C LEU A 25 -9.95 -15.26 8.43
N PRO A 26 -9.89 -16.50 8.95
CA PRO A 26 -10.03 -17.73 8.14
C PRO A 26 -11.39 -17.87 7.46
N ASP A 27 -12.43 -17.27 8.02
CA ASP A 27 -13.82 -17.37 7.51
C ASP A 27 -14.13 -16.39 6.38
N CYS A 28 -13.18 -15.54 5.97
CA CYS A 28 -13.38 -14.62 4.85
C CYS A 28 -13.00 -15.28 3.52
N GLU A 29 -13.71 -14.96 2.44
CA GLU A 29 -13.35 -15.33 1.07
C GLU A 29 -12.57 -14.21 0.39
N MET A 30 -11.41 -14.53 -0.19
CA MET A 30 -10.57 -13.53 -0.88
C MET A 30 -11.13 -13.21 -2.27
N GLU A 31 -11.23 -11.92 -2.59
CA GLU A 31 -11.70 -11.44 -3.89
C GLU A 31 -10.86 -10.28 -4.41
N ALA A 32 -10.34 -10.43 -5.64
CA ALA A 32 -9.58 -9.40 -6.33
C ALA A 32 -10.52 -8.36 -6.98
N VAL A 33 -10.26 -7.09 -6.75
CA VAL A 33 -11.05 -5.96 -7.29
C VAL A 33 -10.12 -5.00 -8.03
N SER A 34 -10.60 -4.44 -9.12
CA SER A 34 -9.77 -3.71 -10.08
C SER A 34 -9.31 -2.31 -9.62
N THR A 35 -10.02 -1.66 -8.69
CA THR A 35 -9.68 -0.30 -8.25
C THR A 35 -9.89 -0.11 -6.75
N ILE A 36 -9.07 0.74 -6.14
CA ILE A 36 -9.17 1.11 -4.71
C ILE A 36 -10.53 1.77 -4.41
N ALA A 37 -11.01 2.65 -5.28
CA ALA A 37 -12.29 3.31 -5.10
C ALA A 37 -13.45 2.30 -4.99
N LYS A 38 -13.48 1.31 -5.89
CA LYS A 38 -14.49 0.25 -5.86
C LYS A 38 -14.37 -0.63 -4.60
N ILE A 39 -13.15 -0.92 -4.15
CA ILE A 39 -12.93 -1.69 -2.92
C ILE A 39 -13.50 -0.94 -1.71
N VAL A 40 -13.19 0.36 -1.58
CA VAL A 40 -13.67 1.15 -0.46
C VAL A 40 -15.20 1.26 -0.49
N ASP A 41 -15.80 1.46 -1.66
CA ASP A 41 -17.26 1.50 -1.83
C ASP A 41 -17.92 0.18 -1.42
N LEU A 42 -17.37 -0.96 -1.83
CA LEU A 42 -17.89 -2.29 -1.44
C LEU A 42 -17.86 -2.48 0.08
N VAL A 43 -16.76 -2.11 0.75
CA VAL A 43 -16.62 -2.22 2.21
C VAL A 43 -17.51 -1.21 2.93
N ASP A 44 -17.65 0.01 2.40
CA ASP A 44 -18.48 1.05 3.00
C ASP A 44 -19.98 0.72 2.97
N ASN A 45 -20.42 -0.07 1.99
CA ASN A 45 -21.80 -0.49 1.83
C ASN A 45 -22.08 -1.91 2.37
N SER A 46 -21.14 -2.55 3.07
CA SER A 46 -21.27 -3.92 3.60
C SER A 46 -20.57 -4.11 4.95
N ASP A 47 -20.58 -5.34 5.45
CA ASP A 47 -19.79 -5.78 6.60
C ASP A 47 -18.48 -6.46 6.19
N ASP A 48 -18.09 -6.32 4.93
CA ASP A 48 -16.91 -6.90 4.37
C ASP A 48 -15.63 -6.19 4.83
N ILE A 49 -14.51 -6.73 4.41
CA ILE A 49 -13.17 -6.30 4.83
C ILE A 49 -12.34 -6.10 3.58
N ALA A 50 -11.39 -5.20 3.61
CA ALA A 50 -10.41 -5.11 2.55
C ALA A 50 -9.00 -4.87 3.09
N ILE A 51 -8.00 -5.19 2.26
CA ILE A 51 -6.63 -4.78 2.46
C ILE A 51 -6.17 -3.92 1.28
N LEU A 52 -5.59 -2.76 1.60
CA LEU A 52 -5.19 -1.75 0.63
C LEU A 52 -3.76 -1.27 0.88
N PRO A 53 -2.96 -1.02 -0.16
CA PRO A 53 -1.68 -0.33 0.00
C PRO A 53 -1.93 1.13 0.37
N ILE A 54 -1.20 1.67 1.34
CA ILE A 54 -1.28 3.07 1.75
C ILE A 54 0.01 3.84 1.49
N GLU A 55 1.16 3.17 1.55
CA GLU A 55 2.47 3.78 1.36
C GLU A 55 3.49 2.75 0.89
N ASN A 56 4.39 3.16 -0.01
CA ASN A 56 5.58 2.40 -0.35
C ASN A 56 6.83 3.21 0.02
N SER A 57 7.85 2.57 0.56
CA SER A 57 9.07 3.23 1.06
C SER A 57 9.88 3.96 -0.03
N ILE A 58 9.64 3.69 -1.30
CA ILE A 58 10.32 4.33 -2.44
C ILE A 58 9.40 5.36 -3.12
N GLU A 59 8.16 4.96 -3.42
CA GLU A 59 7.20 5.78 -4.18
C GLU A 59 6.39 6.73 -3.30
N GLY A 60 6.43 6.52 -1.97
CA GLY A 60 5.64 7.29 -1.04
C GLY A 60 4.17 6.86 -0.99
N ILE A 61 3.29 7.82 -0.80
CA ILE A 61 1.89 7.60 -0.44
C ILE A 61 1.03 7.15 -1.62
N VAL A 62 0.13 6.19 -1.37
CA VAL A 62 -0.92 5.78 -2.31
C VAL A 62 -2.12 6.71 -2.13
N ARG A 63 -2.08 7.84 -2.84
CA ARG A 63 -3.05 8.94 -2.71
C ARG A 63 -4.51 8.49 -2.84
N SER A 64 -4.78 7.57 -3.78
CA SER A 64 -6.13 7.04 -3.97
C SER A 64 -6.68 6.33 -2.74
N THR A 65 -5.85 5.65 -1.95
CA THR A 65 -6.26 4.99 -0.71
C THR A 65 -6.71 6.02 0.31
N ILE A 66 -5.89 7.04 0.58
CA ILE A 66 -6.21 8.10 1.54
C ILE A 66 -7.47 8.86 1.13
N ASP A 67 -7.55 9.30 -0.13
CA ASP A 67 -8.68 10.09 -0.63
C ASP A 67 -10.02 9.32 -0.51
N ASN A 68 -10.02 8.01 -0.72
CA ASN A 68 -11.26 7.22 -0.63
C ASN A 68 -11.64 6.90 0.83
N ILE A 69 -10.68 6.57 1.71
CA ILE A 69 -10.97 6.34 3.14
C ILE A 69 -11.46 7.62 3.81
N TYR A 70 -10.90 8.77 3.45
CA TYR A 70 -11.35 10.06 3.98
C TYR A 70 -12.84 10.32 3.72
N LYS A 71 -13.34 9.93 2.54
CA LYS A 71 -14.71 10.16 2.10
C LYS A 71 -15.74 9.12 2.58
N SER A 72 -15.29 7.98 3.08
CA SER A 72 -16.13 6.83 3.48
C SER A 72 -16.22 6.71 5.00
N ASP A 73 -17.12 5.85 5.50
CA ASP A 73 -17.25 5.55 6.94
C ASP A 73 -16.37 4.39 7.40
N VAL A 74 -15.56 3.82 6.51
CA VAL A 74 -14.64 2.74 6.86
C VAL A 74 -13.56 3.21 7.84
N LYS A 75 -13.07 2.29 8.67
CA LYS A 75 -12.00 2.53 9.64
C LYS A 75 -10.83 1.60 9.37
N ILE A 76 -9.63 2.10 9.62
CA ILE A 76 -8.42 1.28 9.62
C ILE A 76 -8.44 0.39 10.85
N GLN A 77 -8.27 -0.92 10.64
CA GLN A 77 -8.36 -1.96 11.66
C GLN A 77 -7.00 -2.58 11.99
N MET A 78 -6.04 -2.50 11.08
CA MET A 78 -4.69 -3.04 11.25
C MET A 78 -3.77 -2.45 10.19
N GLN A 79 -2.48 -2.34 10.50
CA GLN A 79 -1.40 -2.11 9.56
C GLN A 79 -0.59 -3.40 9.39
N LEU A 80 -0.11 -3.64 8.17
CA LEU A 80 0.79 -4.73 7.82
C LEU A 80 1.87 -4.24 6.87
N ASP A 81 3.12 -4.50 7.17
CA ASP A 81 4.23 -4.21 6.27
C ASP A 81 4.59 -5.45 5.45
N VAL A 82 4.72 -5.27 4.13
CA VAL A 82 5.11 -6.33 3.20
C VAL A 82 6.39 -5.92 2.50
N LYS A 83 7.41 -6.76 2.61
CA LYS A 83 8.67 -6.60 1.87
C LYS A 83 8.42 -6.76 0.39
N ILE A 84 8.98 -5.87 -0.42
CA ILE A 84 8.87 -5.88 -1.87
C ILE A 84 10.19 -6.41 -2.44
N GLU A 85 10.13 -7.59 -3.03
CA GLU A 85 11.26 -8.26 -3.66
C GLU A 85 10.90 -8.64 -5.08
N HIS A 86 11.82 -8.50 -5.99
CA HIS A 86 11.63 -8.80 -7.41
C HIS A 86 12.46 -10.00 -7.82
N CYS A 87 11.87 -10.87 -8.63
CA CYS A 87 12.52 -12.00 -9.27
C CYS A 87 12.46 -11.82 -10.79
N LEU A 88 13.53 -12.21 -11.48
CA LEU A 88 13.53 -12.34 -12.93
C LEU A 88 13.21 -13.79 -13.28
N ILE A 89 12.14 -14.00 -14.06
CA ILE A 89 11.74 -15.32 -14.54
C ILE A 89 11.72 -15.38 -16.06
N SER A 90 12.00 -16.56 -16.63
CA SER A 90 11.97 -16.81 -18.07
C SER A 90 11.70 -18.28 -18.37
N LYS A 91 11.42 -18.60 -19.64
CA LYS A 91 11.41 -19.98 -20.14
C LYS A 91 12.84 -20.56 -20.31
N THR A 92 13.83 -19.71 -20.60
CA THR A 92 15.25 -20.09 -20.67
C THR A 92 15.91 -20.08 -19.30
N ASN A 93 17.01 -20.84 -19.15
CA ASN A 93 17.93 -20.75 -18.01
C ASN A 93 19.13 -19.85 -18.29
N ASP A 94 19.35 -19.47 -19.55
CA ASP A 94 20.50 -18.66 -19.96
C ASP A 94 20.09 -17.21 -20.14
N ILE A 95 20.63 -16.34 -19.29
CA ILE A 95 20.39 -14.90 -19.32
C ILE A 95 20.77 -14.25 -20.66
N LYS A 96 21.74 -14.86 -21.39
CA LYS A 96 22.21 -14.36 -22.69
C LYS A 96 21.16 -14.49 -23.80
N ASN A 97 20.20 -15.38 -23.65
CA ASN A 97 19.12 -15.56 -24.61
C ASN A 97 18.00 -14.50 -24.43
N ILE A 98 18.00 -13.77 -23.32
CA ILE A 98 16.98 -12.79 -23.00
C ILE A 98 17.31 -11.47 -23.74
N SER A 99 16.34 -10.95 -24.48
CA SER A 99 16.39 -9.66 -25.17
C SER A 99 15.21 -8.74 -24.82
N HIS A 100 14.19 -9.26 -24.12
CA HIS A 100 13.00 -8.51 -23.73
C HIS A 100 12.68 -8.76 -22.26
N ILE A 101 12.39 -7.69 -21.50
CA ILE A 101 11.97 -7.79 -20.09
C ILE A 101 10.64 -7.08 -19.94
N LEU A 102 9.62 -7.83 -19.46
CA LEU A 102 8.29 -7.32 -19.18
C LEU A 102 8.13 -7.02 -17.70
N SER A 103 7.57 -5.88 -17.34
CA SER A 103 7.03 -5.65 -15.99
C SER A 103 6.19 -4.37 -15.92
N HIS A 104 5.66 -4.07 -14.73
CA HIS A 104 5.13 -2.76 -14.42
C HIS A 104 6.25 -1.70 -14.46
N PRO A 105 6.01 -0.47 -14.94
CA PRO A 105 7.03 0.58 -15.04
C PRO A 105 7.82 0.80 -13.75
N GLN A 106 7.14 0.79 -12.62
CA GLN A 106 7.75 0.91 -11.31
C GLN A 106 8.75 -0.21 -11.00
N ALA A 107 8.43 -1.47 -11.32
CA ALA A 107 9.31 -2.60 -11.07
C ALA A 107 10.53 -2.58 -12.00
N LEU A 108 10.36 -2.15 -13.27
CA LEU A 108 11.46 -1.92 -14.21
C LEU A 108 12.43 -0.85 -13.66
N ALA A 109 11.89 0.28 -13.18
CA ALA A 109 12.70 1.35 -12.59
C ALA A 109 13.45 0.90 -11.31
N GLN A 110 12.81 0.07 -10.48
CA GLN A 110 13.41 -0.45 -9.24
C GLN A 110 14.46 -1.55 -9.47
N CYS A 111 14.61 -2.08 -10.68
CA CYS A 111 15.60 -3.09 -11.06
C CYS A 111 16.60 -2.58 -12.10
N GLN A 112 16.69 -1.27 -12.32
CA GLN A 112 17.49 -0.69 -13.40
C GLN A 112 18.97 -1.02 -13.30
N LYS A 113 19.57 -0.93 -12.09
CA LYS A 113 20.99 -1.27 -11.89
C LYS A 113 21.27 -2.75 -12.18
N TYR A 114 20.36 -3.63 -11.75
CA TYR A 114 20.49 -5.05 -12.05
C TYR A 114 20.47 -5.30 -13.56
N ILE A 115 19.54 -4.70 -14.29
CA ILE A 115 19.41 -4.82 -15.75
C ILE A 115 20.69 -4.32 -16.43
N LEU A 116 21.19 -3.14 -16.10
CA LEU A 116 22.39 -2.54 -16.67
C LEU A 116 23.66 -3.38 -16.42
N ASN A 117 23.75 -4.07 -15.28
CA ASN A 117 24.96 -4.82 -14.90
C ASN A 117 24.98 -6.25 -15.45
N ASN A 118 23.85 -6.82 -15.82
CA ASN A 118 23.76 -8.23 -16.19
C ASN A 118 23.44 -8.47 -17.67
N PHE A 119 23.13 -7.42 -18.42
CA PHE A 119 22.81 -7.53 -19.83
C PHE A 119 23.74 -6.65 -20.68
N ASP A 120 24.61 -7.29 -21.47
CA ASP A 120 25.56 -6.62 -22.37
C ASP A 120 24.90 -6.03 -23.63
N LYS A 121 23.64 -6.40 -23.91
CA LYS A 121 22.89 -5.98 -25.08
C LYS A 121 21.85 -4.93 -24.69
N GLN A 122 21.45 -4.13 -25.64
CA GLN A 122 20.27 -3.30 -25.48
C GLN A 122 19.06 -4.21 -25.28
N ILE A 123 18.47 -4.14 -24.07
CA ILE A 123 17.30 -4.90 -23.69
C ILE A 123 16.06 -4.06 -23.93
N ASP A 124 15.06 -4.63 -24.59
CA ASP A 124 13.75 -4.00 -24.74
C ASP A 124 12.95 -4.13 -23.46
N LEU A 125 12.63 -3.01 -22.82
CA LEU A 125 11.79 -2.95 -21.64
C LEU A 125 10.35 -2.74 -22.06
N ILE A 126 9.49 -3.73 -21.76
CA ILE A 126 8.08 -3.73 -22.17
C ILE A 126 7.21 -3.51 -20.94
N GLU A 127 6.49 -2.40 -20.94
CA GLU A 127 5.60 -2.04 -19.84
C GLU A 127 4.30 -2.84 -19.87
N THR A 128 3.86 -3.25 -18.70
CA THR A 128 2.58 -3.92 -18.47
C THR A 128 1.83 -3.24 -17.33
N SER A 129 0.52 -3.42 -17.24
CA SER A 129 -0.30 -2.79 -16.19
C SER A 129 -0.06 -3.35 -14.79
N SER A 130 0.64 -4.48 -14.66
CA SER A 130 1.08 -5.03 -13.38
C SER A 130 2.23 -6.03 -13.57
N THR A 131 3.05 -6.23 -12.52
CA THR A 131 4.06 -7.30 -12.49
C THR A 131 3.46 -8.69 -12.70
N ALA A 132 2.22 -8.88 -12.22
CA ALA A 132 1.53 -10.15 -12.40
C ALA A 132 1.16 -10.40 -13.88
N LEU A 133 0.64 -9.39 -14.57
CA LEU A 133 0.35 -9.51 -16.01
C LEU A 133 1.61 -9.83 -16.81
N ALA A 134 2.74 -9.22 -16.49
CA ALA A 134 4.01 -9.53 -17.11
C ALA A 134 4.36 -11.03 -17.01
N GLY A 135 4.25 -11.60 -15.81
CA GLY A 135 4.49 -13.03 -15.58
C GLY A 135 3.54 -13.93 -16.38
N TYR A 136 2.25 -13.65 -16.34
CA TYR A 136 1.25 -14.46 -17.10
C TYR A 136 1.45 -14.34 -18.61
N SER A 137 1.90 -13.20 -19.12
CA SER A 137 2.15 -12.97 -20.55
C SER A 137 3.27 -13.86 -21.11
N LEU A 138 4.20 -14.36 -20.29
CA LEU A 138 5.27 -15.26 -20.73
C LEU A 138 4.73 -16.55 -21.36
N LYS A 139 3.49 -16.96 -21.06
CA LYS A 139 2.88 -18.15 -21.64
C LYS A 139 2.91 -18.12 -23.17
N GLU A 140 2.66 -16.96 -23.75
CA GLU A 140 2.55 -16.73 -25.19
C GLU A 140 3.84 -16.19 -25.83
N LYS A 141 4.93 -16.11 -25.05
CA LYS A 141 6.24 -15.62 -25.49
C LYS A 141 7.22 -16.75 -25.68
N ASP A 142 8.26 -16.52 -26.48
CA ASP A 142 9.38 -17.46 -26.63
C ASP A 142 10.44 -17.28 -25.52
N GLU A 143 11.59 -17.95 -25.66
CA GLU A 143 12.66 -17.96 -24.67
C GLU A 143 13.45 -16.64 -24.60
N SER A 144 13.26 -15.72 -25.56
CA SER A 144 13.91 -14.40 -25.57
C SER A 144 13.25 -13.42 -24.58
N TYR A 145 12.14 -13.82 -23.98
CA TYR A 145 11.39 -12.97 -23.04
C TYR A 145 11.61 -13.40 -21.59
N ALA A 146 11.74 -12.40 -20.72
CA ALA A 146 11.73 -12.53 -19.28
C ALA A 146 10.69 -11.60 -18.64
N ALA A 147 10.31 -11.87 -17.40
CA ALA A 147 9.43 -10.98 -16.64
C ALA A 147 9.99 -10.73 -15.24
N ILE A 148 9.85 -9.49 -14.77
CA ILE A 148 10.11 -9.13 -13.37
C ILE A 148 8.79 -9.27 -12.60
N VAL A 149 8.77 -10.17 -11.61
CA VAL A 149 7.58 -10.55 -10.85
C VAL A 149 7.86 -10.64 -9.34
N SER A 150 6.80 -10.81 -8.54
CA SER A 150 6.94 -11.11 -7.11
C SER A 150 7.46 -12.54 -6.90
N PRO A 151 8.15 -12.83 -5.76
CA PRO A 151 8.58 -14.18 -5.42
C PRO A 151 7.43 -15.21 -5.38
N ASN A 152 6.27 -14.80 -4.89
CA ASN A 152 5.10 -15.69 -4.83
C ASN A 152 4.64 -16.11 -6.23
N LEU A 153 4.53 -15.15 -7.14
CA LEU A 153 4.14 -15.43 -8.53
C LEU A 153 5.22 -16.22 -9.28
N ALA A 154 6.51 -15.93 -9.02
CA ALA A 154 7.61 -16.69 -9.59
C ALA A 154 7.52 -18.19 -9.25
N ASN A 155 7.16 -18.52 -8.00
CA ASN A 155 6.97 -19.91 -7.56
C ASN A 155 5.69 -20.55 -8.15
N GLU A 156 4.61 -19.76 -8.36
CA GLU A 156 3.34 -20.24 -8.90
C GLU A 156 3.43 -20.61 -10.38
N LEU A 157 4.14 -19.78 -11.16
CA LEU A 157 4.19 -19.92 -12.62
C LEU A 157 5.10 -21.04 -13.14
N ASN A 158 5.94 -21.63 -12.28
CA ASN A 158 6.87 -22.72 -12.65
C ASN A 158 7.79 -22.42 -13.83
N TYR A 159 8.13 -21.16 -14.08
CA TYR A 159 9.20 -20.76 -14.99
C TYR A 159 10.56 -20.83 -14.28
N ASN A 160 11.63 -20.81 -15.06
CA ASN A 160 12.97 -20.71 -14.49
C ASN A 160 13.16 -19.37 -13.79
N ILE A 161 13.56 -19.41 -12.53
CA ILE A 161 13.95 -18.20 -11.79
C ILE A 161 15.42 -17.94 -12.11
N ILE A 162 15.66 -16.95 -12.96
CA ILE A 162 17.03 -16.57 -13.38
C ILE A 162 17.77 -15.95 -12.20
N ASP A 163 17.11 -15.03 -11.48
CA ASP A 163 17.69 -14.42 -10.29
C ASP A 163 16.60 -13.94 -9.33
N LYS A 164 16.96 -13.85 -8.05
CA LYS A 164 16.07 -13.42 -6.96
C LYS A 164 16.56 -12.11 -6.36
N ASN A 165 15.62 -11.36 -5.77
CA ASN A 165 15.92 -10.13 -5.06
C ASN A 165 16.73 -9.14 -5.91
N ILE A 166 16.33 -8.96 -7.17
CA ILE A 166 17.02 -8.12 -8.15
C ILE A 166 16.77 -6.62 -7.99
N GLY A 167 15.87 -6.22 -7.05
CA GLY A 167 15.61 -4.81 -6.77
C GLY A 167 16.85 -4.05 -6.30
N ASP A 168 17.03 -2.83 -6.76
CA ASP A 168 18.18 -1.96 -6.45
C ASP A 168 18.22 -1.56 -4.96
N ILE A 169 17.03 -1.41 -4.35
CA ILE A 169 16.84 -1.08 -2.92
C ILE A 169 16.32 -2.32 -2.20
N LYS A 170 17.15 -2.91 -1.33
CA LYS A 170 16.83 -4.17 -0.65
C LYS A 170 15.79 -4.04 0.47
N GLU A 171 15.68 -2.85 1.07
CA GLU A 171 14.75 -2.56 2.18
C GLU A 171 13.42 -1.94 1.69
N ASN A 172 13.03 -2.25 0.44
CA ASN A 172 11.75 -1.80 -0.09
C ASN A 172 10.58 -2.50 0.62
N LYS A 173 9.65 -1.72 1.16
CA LYS A 173 8.45 -2.19 1.84
C LYS A 173 7.22 -1.42 1.38
N THR A 174 6.10 -2.10 1.34
CA THR A 174 4.80 -1.47 1.19
C THR A 174 4.00 -1.67 2.46
N ARG A 175 3.53 -0.57 3.04
CA ARG A 175 2.58 -0.53 4.13
C ARG A 175 1.19 -0.77 3.57
N PHE A 176 0.51 -1.79 4.09
CA PHE A 176 -0.88 -2.09 3.81
C PHE A 176 -1.73 -1.80 5.03
N ILE A 177 -2.99 -1.46 4.82
CA ILE A 177 -3.99 -1.29 5.86
C ILE A 177 -5.18 -2.20 5.61
N VAL A 178 -5.67 -2.80 6.69
CA VAL A 178 -6.96 -3.50 6.70
C VAL A 178 -8.05 -2.49 7.05
N ILE A 179 -9.11 -2.46 6.26
CA ILE A 179 -10.24 -1.56 6.47
C ILE A 179 -11.54 -2.34 6.64
N SER A 180 -12.43 -1.83 7.49
CA SER A 180 -13.78 -2.34 7.71
C SER A 180 -14.63 -1.28 8.39
N LYS A 181 -15.96 -1.33 8.26
CA LYS A 181 -16.90 -0.51 9.08
C LYS A 181 -16.97 -1.03 10.50
N LYS A 182 -16.94 -2.33 10.69
CA LYS A 182 -16.99 -2.95 12.02
C LYS A 182 -15.59 -3.11 12.63
N ASN A 183 -15.50 -2.94 13.95
CA ASN A 183 -14.26 -3.21 14.67
C ASN A 183 -13.95 -4.72 14.64
N LEU A 184 -12.76 -5.06 14.19
CA LEU A 184 -12.32 -6.46 14.04
C LEU A 184 -11.53 -6.98 15.25
N HIS A 185 -11.16 -6.11 16.22
CA HIS A 185 -10.38 -6.46 17.42
C HIS A 185 -9.14 -7.33 17.12
N LEU A 186 -8.33 -6.91 16.14
CA LEU A 186 -7.17 -7.68 15.64
C LEU A 186 -5.93 -7.61 16.55
N GLY A 187 -5.99 -6.89 17.67
CA GLY A 187 -4.89 -6.78 18.63
C GLY A 187 -4.92 -5.48 19.43
N LYS A 188 -3.85 -5.24 20.20
CA LYS A 188 -3.69 -3.98 20.97
C LYS A 188 -3.38 -2.84 20.00
N ASN A 189 -4.11 -1.74 20.12
CA ASN A 189 -3.89 -0.54 19.31
C ASN A 189 -2.56 0.12 19.67
N GLN A 190 -1.73 0.31 18.65
CA GLN A 190 -0.37 0.86 18.74
C GLN A 190 -0.21 2.11 17.88
N ARG A 191 -1.16 2.39 16.99
CA ARG A 191 -1.15 3.52 16.08
C ARG A 191 -2.52 4.15 15.99
N THR A 192 -2.55 5.46 15.77
CA THR A 192 -3.77 6.22 15.52
C THR A 192 -3.59 7.08 14.29
N THR A 193 -4.49 6.92 13.31
CA THR A 193 -4.55 7.74 12.10
C THR A 193 -5.79 8.61 12.15
N PHE A 194 -5.63 9.89 11.87
CA PHE A 194 -6.73 10.85 11.76
C PHE A 194 -6.48 11.85 10.63
N ALA A 195 -7.57 12.42 10.15
CA ALA A 195 -7.54 13.52 9.19
C ALA A 195 -8.13 14.77 9.84
N PHE A 196 -7.59 15.93 9.50
CA PHE A 196 -8.09 17.22 9.98
C PHE A 196 -7.89 18.33 8.95
N ASN A 197 -8.65 19.40 9.11
CA ASN A 197 -8.49 20.63 8.34
C ASN A 197 -8.40 21.78 9.34
N THR A 198 -7.50 22.72 9.09
CA THR A 198 -7.32 23.90 9.94
C THR A 198 -7.84 25.16 9.25
N LYS A 199 -8.05 26.21 10.00
CA LYS A 199 -8.27 27.54 9.42
C LYS A 199 -7.10 27.93 8.52
N ASN A 200 -7.40 28.61 7.42
CA ASN A 200 -6.35 29.12 6.53
C ASN A 200 -5.78 30.44 7.11
N GLU A 201 -5.03 30.30 8.20
CA GLU A 201 -4.38 31.41 8.90
C GLU A 201 -2.94 31.06 9.29
N PRO A 202 -2.04 32.05 9.39
CA PRO A 202 -0.66 31.82 9.86
C PRO A 202 -0.64 31.13 11.22
N GLY A 203 0.15 30.03 11.32
CA GLY A 203 0.33 29.29 12.57
C GLY A 203 -0.74 28.23 12.87
N ALA A 204 -1.79 28.08 12.05
CA ALA A 204 -2.86 27.09 12.32
C ALA A 204 -2.34 25.65 12.42
N LEU A 205 -1.51 25.22 11.48
CA LEU A 205 -0.86 23.89 11.56
C LEU A 205 0.12 23.80 12.75
N LEU A 206 0.85 24.88 13.06
CA LEU A 206 1.76 24.90 14.19
C LEU A 206 1.04 24.69 15.53
N LYS A 207 -0.19 25.20 15.69
CA LYS A 207 -1.00 24.93 16.89
C LYS A 207 -1.24 23.44 17.10
N ILE A 208 -1.61 22.71 16.02
CA ILE A 208 -1.81 21.26 16.07
C ILE A 208 -0.52 20.53 16.43
N LEU A 209 0.60 20.88 15.78
CA LEU A 209 1.90 20.30 16.07
C LEU A 209 2.36 20.59 17.50
N SER A 210 2.02 21.77 18.04
CA SER A 210 2.33 22.16 19.42
C SER A 210 1.54 21.32 20.44
N ILE A 211 0.28 20.94 20.14
CA ILE A 211 -0.50 20.02 20.97
C ILE A 211 0.15 18.64 20.98
N ILE A 212 0.53 18.10 19.80
CA ILE A 212 1.22 16.82 19.68
C ILE A 212 2.51 16.83 20.52
N ASN A 213 3.30 17.88 20.42
CA ASN A 213 4.54 18.05 21.20
C ASN A 213 4.26 18.19 22.71
N LYS A 214 3.25 18.97 23.11
CA LYS A 214 2.84 19.16 24.53
C LYS A 214 2.53 17.82 25.20
N HIS A 215 1.90 16.90 24.48
CA HIS A 215 1.55 15.56 24.97
C HIS A 215 2.69 14.54 24.78
N ASN A 216 3.89 14.98 24.37
CA ASN A 216 5.07 14.13 24.11
C ASN A 216 4.74 12.94 23.16
N LEU A 217 4.03 13.24 22.08
CA LEU A 217 3.62 12.26 21.08
C LEU A 217 4.54 12.28 19.86
N ASN A 218 4.87 11.11 19.34
CA ASN A 218 5.66 10.96 18.12
C ASN A 218 4.74 10.97 16.89
N LEU A 219 4.95 11.97 16.02
CA LEU A 219 4.27 12.07 14.72
C LEU A 219 5.08 11.26 13.70
N ILE A 220 4.53 10.13 13.27
CA ILE A 220 5.21 9.21 12.32
C ILE A 220 4.99 9.66 10.89
N TYR A 221 3.83 10.23 10.61
CA TYR A 221 3.41 10.60 9.28
C TYR A 221 2.59 11.89 9.30
N LEU A 222 2.86 12.76 8.32
CA LEU A 222 2.08 13.98 8.06
C LEU A 222 2.05 14.24 6.55
N GLU A 223 0.86 14.25 5.98
CA GLU A 223 0.64 14.55 4.56
C GLU A 223 -0.42 15.64 4.43
N SER A 224 -0.19 16.61 3.55
CA SER A 224 -1.18 17.62 3.19
C SER A 224 -1.81 17.33 1.83
N ARG A 225 -3.11 17.44 1.73
CA ARG A 225 -3.89 17.21 0.50
C ARG A 225 -4.84 18.37 0.26
N PRO A 226 -4.89 18.94 -0.98
CA PRO A 226 -5.92 19.93 -1.30
C PRO A 226 -7.32 19.40 -0.97
N SER A 227 -8.16 20.22 -0.33
CA SER A 227 -9.53 19.81 0.04
C SER A 227 -10.39 19.46 -1.16
N LYS A 228 -10.09 20.04 -2.35
CA LYS A 228 -10.86 19.99 -3.59
C LYS A 228 -12.23 20.67 -3.52
N GLU A 229 -12.58 21.22 -2.38
CA GLU A 229 -13.83 21.96 -2.16
C GLU A 229 -13.60 23.48 -2.26
N VAL A 230 -12.54 23.96 -1.62
CA VAL A 230 -12.15 25.37 -1.63
C VAL A 230 -10.68 25.48 -2.01
N PHE A 231 -10.37 26.37 -2.96
CA PHE A 231 -8.99 26.63 -3.37
C PHE A 231 -8.19 27.24 -2.20
N GLY A 232 -7.03 26.62 -1.92
CA GLY A 232 -6.14 27.05 -0.83
C GLY A 232 -6.43 26.38 0.52
N GLU A 233 -7.45 25.54 0.62
CA GLU A 233 -7.67 24.70 1.80
C GLU A 233 -7.04 23.31 1.65
N TYR A 234 -6.53 22.81 2.78
CA TYR A 234 -5.83 21.52 2.84
C TYR A 234 -6.40 20.64 3.95
N ASN A 235 -6.59 19.38 3.62
CA ASN A 235 -6.77 18.31 4.59
C ASN A 235 -5.42 17.73 4.95
N PHE A 236 -5.16 17.57 6.24
CA PHE A 236 -3.96 16.94 6.76
C PHE A 236 -4.28 15.54 7.24
N PHE A 237 -3.37 14.61 7.00
CA PHE A 237 -3.45 13.23 7.46
C PHE A 237 -2.26 12.97 8.36
N CYS A 238 -2.52 12.46 9.56
CA CYS A 238 -1.51 12.22 10.58
C CYS A 238 -1.57 10.80 11.13
N ASP A 239 -0.38 10.22 11.36
CA ASP A 239 -0.21 9.00 12.16
C ASP A 239 0.54 9.31 13.44
N ILE A 240 0.01 8.89 14.58
CA ILE A 240 0.67 8.94 15.89
C ILE A 240 0.96 7.52 16.37
N ASP A 241 2.17 7.33 16.94
CA ASP A 241 2.68 6.04 17.43
C ASP A 241 2.14 5.70 18.82
N LYS A 242 0.80 5.75 18.95
CA LYS A 242 0.05 5.42 20.17
C LYS A 242 -1.38 5.04 19.81
N GLY A 243 -1.98 4.17 20.63
CA GLY A 243 -3.40 3.89 20.55
C GLY A 243 -4.26 5.08 20.98
N SER A 244 -5.45 5.25 20.40
CA SER A 244 -6.31 6.42 20.64
C SER A 244 -6.73 6.60 22.11
N GLN A 245 -6.86 5.52 22.87
CA GLN A 245 -7.18 5.59 24.31
C GLN A 245 -6.03 6.22 25.12
N GLU A 246 -4.77 6.01 24.71
CA GLU A 246 -3.59 6.57 25.36
C GLU A 246 -3.43 8.07 25.08
N ILE A 247 -4.02 8.56 23.99
CA ILE A 247 -3.87 9.94 23.51
C ILE A 247 -5.19 10.70 23.43
N LYS A 248 -6.23 10.22 24.12
CA LYS A 248 -7.59 10.81 24.03
C LYS A 248 -7.65 12.30 24.33
N ASP A 249 -6.84 12.77 25.30
CA ASP A 249 -6.83 14.17 25.70
C ASP A 249 -6.20 15.04 24.58
N ALA A 250 -5.11 14.54 23.97
CA ALA A 250 -4.49 15.21 22.82
C ALA A 250 -5.46 15.25 21.61
N LEU A 251 -6.14 14.15 21.29
CA LEU A 251 -7.13 14.12 20.20
C LEU A 251 -8.27 15.10 20.44
N PHE A 252 -8.74 15.22 21.67
CA PHE A 252 -9.78 16.19 22.04
C PHE A 252 -9.32 17.63 21.90
N GLU A 253 -8.07 17.96 22.32
CA GLU A 253 -7.48 19.29 22.12
C GLU A 253 -7.34 19.59 20.60
N ILE A 254 -6.83 18.63 19.81
CA ILE A 254 -6.68 18.77 18.36
C ILE A 254 -8.03 19.03 17.68
N GLU A 255 -9.06 18.25 18.00
CA GLU A 255 -10.40 18.38 17.42
C GLU A 255 -10.98 19.78 17.63
N LYS A 256 -10.77 20.40 18.79
CA LYS A 256 -11.21 21.78 19.11
C LYS A 256 -10.56 22.87 18.25
N GLU A 257 -9.31 22.63 17.81
CA GLU A 257 -8.55 23.59 16.99
C GLU A 257 -8.81 23.41 15.48
N CYS A 258 -9.53 22.36 15.09
CA CYS A 258 -9.80 22.01 13.70
C CYS A 258 -11.17 22.56 13.23
N ASN A 259 -11.25 22.95 11.95
CA ASN A 259 -12.58 23.17 11.30
C ASN A 259 -13.28 21.83 11.01
N PHE A 260 -12.48 20.81 10.73
CA PHE A 260 -12.91 19.44 10.49
C PHE A 260 -11.93 18.47 11.11
N TYR A 261 -12.45 17.42 11.74
CA TYR A 261 -11.67 16.33 12.31
C TYR A 261 -12.36 14.99 12.04
N LYS A 262 -11.57 13.98 11.67
CA LYS A 262 -12.06 12.61 11.44
C LYS A 262 -11.03 11.59 11.91
N LEU A 263 -11.38 10.82 12.93
CA LEU A 263 -10.60 9.64 13.31
C LEU A 263 -10.75 8.56 12.22
N LEU A 264 -9.68 8.19 11.54
CA LEU A 264 -9.68 7.16 10.50
C LEU A 264 -9.46 5.76 11.06
N GLY A 265 -8.81 5.64 12.22
CA GLY A 265 -8.64 4.39 12.93
C GLY A 265 -7.65 4.46 14.08
N SER A 266 -7.78 3.51 15.02
CA SER A 266 -6.76 3.19 16.01
C SER A 266 -6.60 1.69 16.01
N TYR A 267 -5.36 1.19 15.78
CA TYR A 267 -5.16 -0.16 15.32
C TYR A 267 -3.80 -0.75 15.69
N PRO A 268 -3.66 -2.10 15.69
CA PRO A 268 -2.39 -2.79 15.84
C PRO A 268 -1.52 -2.64 14.60
N VAL A 269 -0.20 -2.74 14.81
CA VAL A 269 0.83 -2.83 13.77
C VAL A 269 1.38 -4.25 13.77
N GLY A 270 1.33 -4.93 12.60
CA GLY A 270 1.74 -6.32 12.40
C GLY A 270 2.98 -6.48 11.53
#